data_ed8392f30924eb3ba16e8d928c720300
#
_entry.id   ed8392f30924eb3ba16e8d928c720300
#
_cell.length_a   1.000
_cell.length_b   1.000
_cell.length_c   1.000
_cell.angle_alpha   90.00
_cell.angle_beta   90.00
_cell.angle_gamma   90.00
#
_symmetry.space_group_name_H-M   'P 1'
#
loop_
_entity.id
_entity.type
_entity.pdbx_description
1 polymer ?
#
loop_
_entity_poly.entity_id
_entity_poly.type
_entity_poly.pdbx_seq_one_letter_code
_entity_poly.pdbx_strand_id
1 'polypeptide(L)'
;MSDLKLYFLLLFGVLLLCSSVLFFFRYFYKRELRIKNLSTACVEGVVVGYKYSKPAGPPIVEYKVDGHTYQRNLDYHRVILISVPWKSVQATSRSELLAQKITIYRNSVVSVTRVLEDAFPKGSKMTVWYNPACPKESFVERYSGLEVVYKHQVWVCLAALILGLILLT
;
A
#
# COMPACT_ATOMS: atom_id res chain seq x y z
N MET A 1 -41.27 -6.31 23.50
CA MET A 1 -40.39 -7.51 23.49
C MET A 1 -39.74 -7.79 22.12
N SER A 2 -40.33 -7.34 21.02
CA SER A 2 -39.74 -7.41 19.65
C SER A 2 -38.56 -6.47 19.47
N ASP A 3 -38.66 -5.23 19.95
CA ASP A 3 -37.66 -4.17 19.73
C ASP A 3 -36.34 -4.46 20.45
N LEU A 4 -36.41 -5.05 21.65
CA LEU A 4 -35.23 -5.44 22.41
C LEU A 4 -34.45 -6.56 21.69
N LYS A 5 -35.15 -7.56 21.11
CA LYS A 5 -34.51 -8.62 20.34
C LYS A 5 -33.86 -8.07 19.07
N LEU A 6 -34.53 -7.15 18.39
CA LEU A 6 -33.98 -6.48 17.19
C LEU A 6 -32.72 -5.68 17.54
N TYR A 7 -32.75 -4.95 18.65
CA TYR A 7 -31.58 -4.20 19.13
C TYR A 7 -30.36 -5.12 19.38
N PHE A 8 -30.57 -6.21 20.12
CA PHE A 8 -29.47 -7.17 20.36
C PHE A 8 -28.95 -7.83 19.08
N LEU A 9 -29.81 -8.14 18.12
CA LEU A 9 -29.42 -8.72 16.83
C LEU A 9 -28.55 -7.74 16.02
N LEU A 10 -28.98 -6.48 15.93
CA LEU A 10 -28.23 -5.42 15.23
C LEU A 10 -26.86 -5.21 15.87
N LEU A 11 -26.81 -5.15 17.18
CA LEU A 11 -25.60 -4.96 17.94
C LEU A 11 -24.61 -6.12 17.75
N PHE A 12 -25.08 -7.35 17.83
CA PHE A 12 -24.28 -8.54 17.57
C PHE A 12 -23.72 -8.51 16.14
N GLY A 13 -24.53 -8.10 15.15
CA GLY A 13 -24.10 -7.92 13.77
C GLY A 13 -22.97 -6.89 13.64
N VAL A 14 -23.07 -5.75 14.31
CA VAL A 14 -22.03 -4.70 14.34
C VAL A 14 -20.74 -5.22 14.97
N LEU A 15 -20.82 -5.93 16.11
CA LEU A 15 -19.65 -6.51 16.76
C LEU A 15 -18.95 -7.56 15.90
N LEU A 16 -19.70 -8.41 15.21
CA LEU A 16 -19.15 -9.38 14.26
C LEU A 16 -18.43 -8.68 13.11
N LEU A 17 -19.02 -7.64 12.55
CA LEU A 17 -18.43 -6.87 11.46
C LEU A 17 -17.13 -6.18 11.91
N CYS A 18 -17.13 -5.52 13.06
CA CYS A 18 -15.94 -4.90 13.62
C CYS A 18 -14.82 -5.92 13.90
N SER A 19 -15.18 -7.10 14.43
CA SER A 19 -14.22 -8.18 14.68
C SER A 19 -13.61 -8.71 13.39
N SER A 20 -14.39 -8.88 12.33
CA SER A 20 -13.93 -9.31 11.02
C SER A 20 -12.97 -8.30 10.40
N VAL A 21 -13.29 -7.02 10.48
CA VAL A 21 -12.44 -5.90 10.01
C VAL A 21 -11.14 -5.85 10.79
N LEU A 22 -11.19 -6.02 12.13
CA LEU A 22 -10.00 -6.07 12.98
C LEU A 22 -9.09 -7.24 12.60
N PHE A 23 -9.65 -8.43 12.38
CA PHE A 23 -8.89 -9.61 11.96
C PHE A 23 -8.22 -9.38 10.60
N PHE A 24 -8.93 -8.78 9.66
CA PHE A 24 -8.42 -8.42 8.34
C PHE A 24 -7.19 -7.49 8.45
N PHE A 25 -7.29 -6.37 9.15
CA PHE A 25 -6.18 -5.42 9.30
C PHE A 25 -5.01 -6.02 10.08
N ARG A 26 -5.26 -6.85 11.10
CA ARG A 26 -4.23 -7.56 11.84
C ARG A 26 -3.47 -8.56 10.95
N TYR A 27 -4.15 -9.25 10.04
CA TYR A 27 -3.52 -10.13 9.07
C TYR A 27 -2.57 -9.36 8.15
N PHE A 28 -3.03 -8.25 7.55
CA PHE A 28 -2.20 -7.42 6.68
C PHE A 28 -1.04 -6.77 7.43
N TYR A 29 -1.25 -6.31 8.64
CA TYR A 29 -0.19 -5.79 9.51
C TYR A 29 0.92 -6.82 9.72
N LYS A 30 0.57 -8.06 10.10
CA LYS A 30 1.55 -9.13 10.29
C LYS A 30 2.28 -9.49 8.99
N ARG A 31 1.56 -9.51 7.88
CA ARG A 31 2.14 -9.75 6.55
C ARG A 31 3.16 -8.68 6.19
N GLU A 32 2.83 -7.40 6.37
CA GLU A 32 3.74 -6.29 6.08
C GLU A 32 4.98 -6.31 6.99
N LEU A 33 4.83 -6.66 8.27
CA LEU A 33 5.98 -6.87 9.16
C LEU A 33 6.90 -7.99 8.67
N ARG A 34 6.35 -9.10 8.17
CA ARG A 34 7.16 -10.19 7.61
C ARG A 34 7.93 -9.70 6.38
N ILE A 35 7.26 -9.04 5.44
CA ILE A 35 7.90 -8.48 4.25
C ILE A 35 9.04 -7.55 4.66
N LYS A 36 8.80 -6.63 5.60
CA LYS A 36 9.81 -5.69 6.09
C LYS A 36 11.02 -6.38 6.72
N ASN A 37 10.80 -7.38 7.56
CA ASN A 37 11.84 -7.97 8.40
C ASN A 37 12.56 -9.15 7.73
N LEU A 38 11.89 -9.88 6.84
CA LEU A 38 12.42 -11.10 6.24
C LEU A 38 12.92 -10.92 4.80
N SER A 39 12.67 -9.77 4.17
CA SER A 39 13.21 -9.48 2.83
C SER A 39 14.66 -9.03 2.93
N THR A 40 15.57 -9.98 3.11
CA THR A 40 17.01 -9.76 3.34
C THR A 40 17.89 -10.00 2.11
N ALA A 41 17.38 -10.73 1.12
CA ALA A 41 18.06 -10.94 -0.15
C ALA A 41 17.61 -9.90 -1.19
N CYS A 42 18.50 -9.58 -2.14
CA CYS A 42 18.18 -8.67 -3.23
C CYS A 42 18.48 -9.28 -4.59
N VAL A 43 17.75 -8.83 -5.59
CA VAL A 43 17.92 -9.20 -7.00
C VAL A 43 17.61 -8.01 -7.88
N GLU A 44 18.22 -7.94 -9.05
CA GLU A 44 17.86 -6.94 -10.06
C GLU A 44 16.60 -7.37 -10.78
N GLY A 45 15.60 -6.50 -10.80
CA GLY A 45 14.37 -6.66 -11.56
C GLY A 45 14.27 -5.63 -12.69
N VAL A 46 13.32 -5.82 -13.58
CA VAL A 46 13.10 -4.98 -14.76
C VAL A 46 11.67 -4.45 -14.75
N VAL A 47 11.48 -3.18 -15.06
CA VAL A 47 10.15 -2.58 -15.20
C VAL A 47 9.47 -3.13 -16.45
N VAL A 48 8.38 -3.85 -16.28
CA VAL A 48 7.60 -4.45 -17.38
C VAL A 48 6.33 -3.67 -17.72
N GLY A 49 5.86 -2.84 -16.79
CA GLY A 49 4.65 -2.06 -16.99
C GLY A 49 4.30 -1.21 -15.79
N TYR A 50 3.06 -0.71 -15.78
CA TYR A 50 2.54 0.15 -14.70
C TYR A 50 1.16 -0.34 -14.27
N LYS A 51 0.89 -0.24 -12.98
CA LYS A 51 -0.41 -0.60 -12.43
C LYS A 51 -1.44 0.46 -12.81
N TYR A 52 -2.53 0.04 -13.44
CA TYR A 52 -3.65 0.92 -13.77
C TYR A 52 -4.43 1.28 -12.50
N SER A 53 -3.95 2.26 -11.76
CA SER A 53 -4.77 2.93 -10.76
C SER A 53 -4.73 4.41 -11.06
N LYS A 54 -5.87 5.00 -11.43
CA LYS A 54 -5.94 6.44 -11.55
C LYS A 54 -5.67 7.06 -10.16
N PRO A 55 -4.79 8.05 -10.07
CA PRO A 55 -4.19 8.86 -11.13
C PRO A 55 -2.70 8.59 -11.40
N ALA A 56 -2.04 7.66 -10.73
CA ALA A 56 -0.62 7.38 -10.91
C ALA A 56 -0.35 5.89 -10.67
N GLY A 57 -0.23 5.13 -11.72
CA GLY A 57 0.15 3.73 -11.61
C GLY A 57 1.63 3.57 -11.23
N PRO A 58 1.95 2.93 -10.10
CA PRO A 58 3.33 2.59 -9.79
C PRO A 58 3.89 1.59 -10.81
N PRO A 59 5.22 1.61 -11.07
CA PRO A 59 5.85 0.64 -11.96
C PRO A 59 5.69 -0.78 -11.41
N ILE A 60 5.48 -1.72 -12.31
CA ILE A 60 5.49 -3.17 -12.06
C ILE A 60 6.87 -3.67 -12.44
N VAL A 61 7.57 -4.25 -11.48
CA VAL A 61 8.90 -4.80 -11.65
C VAL A 61 8.83 -6.32 -11.67
N GLU A 62 9.38 -6.91 -12.70
CA GLU A 62 9.54 -8.36 -12.84
C GLU A 62 10.95 -8.75 -12.39
N TYR A 63 11.07 -9.81 -11.62
CA TYR A 63 12.33 -10.36 -11.15
C TYR A 63 12.29 -11.88 -11.11
N LYS A 64 13.47 -12.52 -11.16
CA LYS A 64 13.61 -13.97 -11.18
C LYS A 64 14.39 -14.46 -9.97
N VAL A 65 13.86 -15.48 -9.30
CA VAL A 65 14.49 -16.17 -8.18
C VAL A 65 14.33 -17.68 -8.41
N ASP A 66 15.42 -18.41 -8.39
CA ASP A 66 15.45 -19.88 -8.54
C ASP A 66 14.67 -20.37 -9.78
N GLY A 67 14.82 -19.68 -10.91
CA GLY A 67 14.15 -20.03 -12.18
C GLY A 67 12.69 -19.60 -12.27
N HIS A 68 12.07 -19.14 -11.18
CA HIS A 68 10.70 -18.65 -11.16
C HIS A 68 10.62 -17.14 -11.34
N THR A 69 9.64 -16.69 -12.11
CA THR A 69 9.40 -15.27 -12.38
C THR A 69 8.33 -14.73 -11.44
N TYR A 70 8.60 -13.59 -10.82
CA TYR A 70 7.70 -12.89 -9.90
C TYR A 70 7.52 -11.44 -10.34
N GLN A 71 6.42 -10.82 -9.92
CA GLN A 71 6.16 -9.41 -10.17
C GLN A 71 5.80 -8.67 -8.88
N ARG A 72 6.32 -7.47 -8.72
CA ARG A 72 6.03 -6.60 -7.59
C ARG A 72 5.92 -5.15 -8.04
N ASN A 73 5.01 -4.40 -7.41
CA ASN A 73 4.87 -2.97 -7.65
C ASN A 73 5.79 -2.17 -6.73
N LEU A 74 6.21 -0.98 -7.18
CA LEU A 74 6.81 0.02 -6.29
C LEU A 74 5.69 0.64 -5.44
N ASP A 75 5.49 0.14 -4.23
CA ASP A 75 4.41 0.58 -3.35
C ASP A 75 4.79 1.89 -2.62
N TYR A 76 3.81 2.77 -2.43
CA TYR A 76 3.93 4.03 -1.71
C TYR A 76 3.07 4.02 -0.46
N HIS A 77 3.59 4.60 0.64
CA HIS A 77 2.83 4.82 1.85
C HIS A 77 1.67 5.81 1.60
N ARG A 78 1.97 6.91 0.88
CA ARG A 78 0.99 7.93 0.50
C ARG A 78 1.41 8.61 -0.80
N VAL A 79 0.44 8.78 -1.68
CA VAL A 79 0.56 9.62 -2.87
C VAL A 79 -0.39 10.79 -2.72
N ILE A 80 0.14 12.02 -2.67
CA ILE A 80 -0.64 13.24 -2.60
C ILE A 80 -0.59 13.91 -3.97
N LEU A 81 -1.76 14.17 -4.53
CA LEU A 81 -1.90 14.88 -5.79
C LEU A 81 -2.47 16.26 -5.52
N ILE A 82 -1.72 17.27 -5.91
CA ILE A 82 -2.15 18.66 -5.76
C ILE A 82 -2.35 19.21 -7.17
N SER A 83 -3.58 19.61 -7.48
CA SER A 83 -3.91 20.27 -8.75
C SER A 83 -3.80 21.78 -8.56
N VAL A 84 -2.82 22.39 -9.22
CA VAL A 84 -2.61 23.84 -9.19
C VAL A 84 -2.56 24.34 -10.62
N PRO A 85 -3.54 25.18 -11.08
CA PRO A 85 -3.65 25.59 -12.47
C PRO A 85 -2.45 26.36 -13.04
N TRP A 86 -1.70 27.03 -12.17
CA TRP A 86 -0.60 27.96 -12.52
C TRP A 86 0.81 27.46 -12.22
N LYS A 87 0.97 26.26 -11.65
CA LYS A 87 2.30 25.67 -11.49
C LYS A 87 2.62 24.76 -12.66
N SER A 88 3.73 25.03 -13.34
CA SER A 88 4.36 24.05 -14.22
C SER A 88 4.64 22.77 -13.43
N VAL A 89 4.49 21.62 -14.09
CA VAL A 89 4.94 20.34 -13.52
C VAL A 89 6.43 20.49 -13.21
N GLN A 90 6.77 20.52 -11.93
CA GLN A 90 8.17 20.46 -11.53
C GLN A 90 8.66 19.06 -11.88
N ALA A 91 9.75 18.97 -12.62
CA ALA A 91 10.43 17.72 -12.86
C ALA A 91 10.87 17.15 -11.51
N THR A 92 10.09 16.21 -11.00
CA THR A 92 10.40 15.52 -9.75
C THR A 92 11.56 14.57 -10.03
N SER A 93 12.65 14.70 -9.31
CA SER A 93 13.82 13.83 -9.51
C SER A 93 13.44 12.37 -9.20
N ARG A 94 14.14 11.42 -9.87
CA ARG A 94 13.93 9.99 -9.61
C ARG A 94 14.09 9.64 -8.12
N SER A 95 15.01 10.29 -7.43
CA SER A 95 15.24 10.12 -5.99
C SER A 95 14.04 10.56 -5.13
N GLU A 96 13.37 11.65 -5.50
CA GLU A 96 12.15 12.10 -4.81
C GLU A 96 10.99 11.14 -5.03
N LEU A 97 10.89 10.57 -6.24
CA LEU A 97 9.88 9.56 -6.56
C LEU A 97 10.13 8.21 -5.88
N LEU A 98 11.34 7.96 -5.36
CA LEU A 98 11.63 6.81 -4.50
C LEU A 98 11.28 7.06 -3.03
N ALA A 99 10.84 8.24 -2.62
CA ALA A 99 10.41 8.49 -1.26
C ALA A 99 9.14 7.70 -0.90
N GLN A 100 8.98 7.33 0.38
CA GLN A 100 7.78 6.60 0.85
C GLN A 100 6.49 7.40 0.65
N LYS A 101 6.58 8.73 0.79
CA LYS A 101 5.47 9.67 0.59
C LYS A 101 5.87 10.58 -0.56
N ILE A 102 5.05 10.64 -1.58
CA ILE A 102 5.29 11.52 -2.71
C ILE A 102 4.16 12.53 -2.85
N THR A 103 4.53 13.76 -3.18
CA THR A 103 3.58 14.81 -3.54
C THR A 103 3.82 15.18 -5.00
N ILE A 104 2.83 14.95 -5.84
CA ILE A 104 2.92 15.27 -7.27
C ILE A 104 2.02 16.48 -7.53
N TYR A 105 2.63 17.56 -8.03
CA TYR A 105 1.89 18.73 -8.47
C TYR A 105 1.40 18.49 -9.91
N ARG A 106 0.10 18.56 -10.09
CA ARG A 106 -0.56 18.34 -11.38
C ARG A 106 -0.97 19.66 -11.98
N ASN A 107 -0.52 19.94 -13.19
CA ASN A 107 -1.21 20.85 -14.09
C ASN A 107 -2.26 20.07 -14.86
N SER A 108 -3.40 20.68 -15.23
CA SER A 108 -4.53 20.04 -15.92
C SER A 108 -4.17 19.32 -17.23
N VAL A 109 -2.99 19.59 -17.79
CA VAL A 109 -2.53 19.07 -19.09
C VAL A 109 -1.62 17.84 -19.00
N VAL A 110 -0.93 17.60 -17.85
CA VAL A 110 0.03 16.49 -17.74
C VAL A 110 -0.52 15.38 -16.84
N SER A 111 -0.59 14.17 -17.38
CA SER A 111 -0.96 12.98 -16.63
C SER A 111 0.14 12.61 -15.65
N VAL A 112 -0.23 12.32 -14.39
CA VAL A 112 0.69 11.83 -13.35
C VAL A 112 1.36 10.51 -13.77
N THR A 113 0.69 9.71 -14.59
CA THR A 113 1.24 8.48 -15.15
C THR A 113 2.54 8.75 -15.91
N ARG A 114 2.62 9.83 -16.69
CA ARG A 114 3.83 10.20 -17.42
C ARG A 114 5.02 10.48 -16.52
N VAL A 115 4.81 11.14 -15.38
CA VAL A 115 5.90 11.45 -14.43
C VAL A 115 6.58 10.17 -13.92
N LEU A 116 5.80 9.13 -13.63
CA LEU A 116 6.35 7.85 -13.21
C LEU A 116 6.92 7.03 -14.37
N GLU A 117 6.31 7.12 -15.56
CA GLU A 117 6.83 6.48 -16.77
C GLU A 117 8.15 7.08 -17.23
N ASP A 118 8.29 8.40 -17.15
CA ASP A 118 9.53 9.10 -17.49
C ASP A 118 10.66 8.79 -16.49
N ALA A 119 10.32 8.69 -15.19
CA ALA A 119 11.29 8.40 -14.15
C ALA A 119 11.71 6.91 -14.10
N PHE A 120 10.80 6.02 -14.44
CA PHE A 120 10.99 4.57 -14.43
C PHE A 120 10.53 3.95 -15.75
N PRO A 121 11.20 4.21 -16.87
CA PRO A 121 10.78 3.70 -18.17
C PRO A 121 10.77 2.17 -18.21
N LYS A 122 9.92 1.59 -19.06
CA LYS A 122 9.92 0.14 -19.30
C LYS A 122 11.30 -0.33 -19.73
N GLY A 123 11.74 -1.46 -19.17
CA GLY A 123 13.09 -1.99 -19.37
C GLY A 123 14.14 -1.41 -18.41
N SER A 124 13.80 -0.37 -17.61
CA SER A 124 14.74 0.13 -16.59
C SER A 124 14.90 -0.87 -15.46
N LYS A 125 16.10 -0.90 -14.89
CA LYS A 125 16.47 -1.78 -13.79
C LYS A 125 16.09 -1.17 -12.46
N MET A 126 15.62 -2.01 -11.55
CA MET A 126 15.27 -1.66 -10.17
C MET A 126 15.66 -2.79 -9.22
N THR A 127 16.09 -2.45 -8.01
CA THR A 127 16.42 -3.44 -6.99
C THR A 127 15.17 -3.98 -6.33
N VAL A 128 15.06 -5.29 -6.25
CA VAL A 128 13.98 -5.97 -5.54
C VAL A 128 14.55 -6.70 -4.34
N TRP A 129 14.05 -6.36 -3.16
CA TRP A 129 14.34 -7.07 -1.91
C TRP A 129 13.28 -8.11 -1.66
N TYR A 130 13.68 -9.34 -1.37
CA TYR A 130 12.75 -10.45 -1.20
C TYR A 130 13.11 -11.35 -0.02
N ASN A 131 12.10 -12.04 0.49
CA ASN A 131 12.26 -13.06 1.52
C ASN A 131 12.77 -14.37 0.87
N PRO A 132 13.97 -14.87 1.21
CA PRO A 132 14.52 -16.09 0.63
C PRO A 132 13.60 -17.31 0.81
N ALA A 133 12.87 -17.40 1.92
CA ALA A 133 11.94 -18.50 2.17
C ALA A 133 10.63 -18.38 1.39
N CYS A 134 10.26 -17.16 0.95
CA CYS A 134 9.04 -16.89 0.21
C CYS A 134 9.25 -15.70 -0.76
N PRO A 135 9.79 -15.94 -1.98
CA PRO A 135 10.13 -14.85 -2.90
C PRO A 135 8.99 -13.93 -3.31
N LYS A 136 7.73 -14.36 -3.14
CA LYS A 136 6.55 -13.51 -3.33
C LYS A 136 6.45 -12.37 -2.29
N GLU A 137 7.03 -12.55 -1.10
CA GLU A 137 7.13 -11.51 -0.07
C GLU A 137 8.33 -10.63 -0.39
N SER A 138 8.11 -9.51 -1.07
CA SER A 138 9.15 -8.64 -1.62
C SER A 138 8.71 -7.18 -1.62
N PHE A 139 9.67 -6.27 -1.78
CA PHE A 139 9.44 -4.87 -2.07
C PHE A 139 10.49 -4.35 -3.06
N VAL A 140 10.14 -3.28 -3.78
CA VAL A 140 10.99 -2.68 -4.82
C VAL A 140 11.69 -1.46 -4.24
N GLU A 141 13.00 -1.36 -4.45
CA GLU A 141 13.94 -0.29 -4.02
C GLU A 141 13.92 -0.06 -2.50
N ARG A 142 12.78 0.22 -1.95
CA ARG A 142 12.59 0.50 -0.54
C ARG A 142 11.27 -0.04 -0.02
N TYR A 143 11.21 -0.31 1.26
CA TYR A 143 9.98 -0.70 1.91
C TYR A 143 9.00 0.50 2.01
N SER A 144 7.73 0.25 1.70
CA SER A 144 6.70 1.31 1.58
C SER A 144 6.26 1.95 2.91
N GLY A 145 6.44 1.27 4.03
CA GLY A 145 5.96 1.73 5.35
C GLY A 145 4.48 1.45 5.60
N LEU A 146 3.86 0.54 4.85
CA LEU A 146 2.44 0.19 4.98
C LEU A 146 2.07 -0.41 6.33
N GLU A 147 3.04 -1.00 7.05
CA GLU A 147 2.81 -1.51 8.42
C GLU A 147 2.29 -0.43 9.36
N VAL A 148 2.72 0.83 9.18
CA VAL A 148 2.25 1.95 10.02
C VAL A 148 0.77 2.21 9.77
N VAL A 149 0.33 2.15 8.50
CA VAL A 149 -1.09 2.34 8.14
C VAL A 149 -1.95 1.25 8.78
N TYR A 150 -1.57 -0.02 8.59
CA TYR A 150 -2.34 -1.14 9.15
C TYR A 150 -2.31 -1.16 10.67
N LYS A 151 -1.20 -0.77 11.30
CA LYS A 151 -1.11 -0.60 12.75
C LYS A 151 -2.13 0.41 13.27
N HIS A 152 -2.24 1.58 12.62
CA HIS A 152 -3.24 2.59 13.01
C HIS A 152 -4.66 2.08 12.84
N GLN A 153 -4.96 1.38 11.74
CA GLN A 153 -6.30 0.80 11.52
C GLN A 153 -6.65 -0.22 12.59
N VAL A 154 -5.71 -1.07 13.01
CA VAL A 154 -5.92 -2.01 14.13
C VAL A 154 -6.29 -1.27 15.41
N TRP A 155 -5.58 -0.19 15.75
CA TRP A 155 -5.89 0.60 16.95
C TRP A 155 -7.25 1.29 16.87
N VAL A 156 -7.60 1.85 15.72
CA VAL A 156 -8.93 2.46 15.49
C VAL A 156 -10.04 1.43 15.65
N CYS A 157 -9.88 0.23 15.08
CA CYS A 157 -10.88 -0.83 15.24
C CYS A 157 -11.00 -1.31 16.69
N LEU A 158 -9.88 -1.41 17.42
CA LEU A 158 -9.91 -1.77 18.85
C LEU A 158 -10.63 -0.72 19.68
N ALA A 159 -10.33 0.56 19.45
CA ALA A 159 -11.01 1.66 20.15
C ALA A 159 -12.53 1.66 19.87
N ALA A 160 -12.92 1.44 18.62
CA ALA A 160 -14.33 1.35 18.24
C ALA A 160 -15.06 0.16 18.92
N LEU A 161 -14.39 -1.01 19.02
CA LEU A 161 -14.94 -2.16 19.73
C LEU A 161 -15.11 -1.90 21.21
N ILE A 162 -14.11 -1.30 21.87
CA ILE A 162 -14.20 -0.96 23.31
C ILE A 162 -15.32 0.04 23.56
N LEU A 163 -15.41 1.08 22.74
CA LEU A 163 -16.48 2.06 22.84
C LEU A 163 -17.87 1.42 22.65
N GLY A 164 -18.00 0.54 21.65
CA GLY A 164 -19.24 -0.21 21.42
C GLY A 164 -19.64 -1.09 22.61
N LEU A 165 -18.68 -1.73 23.28
CA LEU A 165 -18.93 -2.53 24.48
C LEU A 165 -19.34 -1.67 25.67
N ILE A 166 -18.73 -0.50 25.87
CA ILE A 166 -19.11 0.44 26.95
C ILE A 166 -20.54 0.97 26.74
N LEU A 167 -20.94 1.23 25.52
CA LEU A 167 -22.31 1.70 25.22
C LEU A 167 -23.39 0.61 25.42
N LEU A 168 -22.97 -0.63 25.67
CA LEU A 168 -23.82 -1.79 25.95
C LEU A 168 -24.08 -2.02 27.42
N THR A 169 -23.22 -1.52 28.29
CA THR A 169 -23.35 -1.61 29.75
C THR A 169 -24.10 -0.45 30.30
#